data_d03841b3185d3232b0d7d0e1e72061a2
#
_entry.id   d03841b3185d3232b0d7d0e1e72061a2
#
_cell.length_a   1.000
_cell.length_b   1.000
_cell.length_c   1.000
_cell.angle_alpha   90.00
_cell.angle_beta   90.00
_cell.angle_gamma   90.00
#
_symmetry.space_group_name_H-M   'P 1'
#
loop_
_entity.id
_entity.type
_entity.pdbx_description
1 polymer ?
#
loop_
_entity_poly.entity_id
_entity_poly.type
_entity_poly.pdbx_seq_one_letter_code
_entity_poly.pdbx_strand_id
1 'polypeptide(L)'
;MVLKKDIERRISELLKKMKAESIDVILSTTFENSSRNPKYLSNFSGSFAYVVIAPDKQCICSDSRYWEQIKDQSPLELVKYDRSNASHILKDLLNGYKRIGFEAKTTTISAFNDLKEKVGADNHEFVACDELINRLRMSKSTDEIELIKKAEEIAIESFVELLNEIKPGKTEKEMAAFLEYTMVKKGADKPSFDTIFGSGPNGALPHMFPTMKKIQEGEFIVIDFGAKYQGYCSDITRTVAVGEPTDEMKTVYETVKRAQIESEKIASSSLSGKEIDKVARDIITEAGYGDYFGHGLGHGLGLDVHEQPGVSAMNEDKLPQGAVVTIEPGIYLPGKFGVRIEDDIYITGETNEVLTPVSYTHLRAHET
;
A
#
# COMPACT_ATOMS: atom_id res chain seq x y z
N MET A 1 14.91 -0.06 -8.88
CA MET A 1 13.98 0.65 -9.81
C MET A 1 13.46 -0.33 -10.84
N VAL A 2 12.20 -0.19 -11.22
CA VAL A 2 11.56 -1.00 -12.26
C VAL A 2 12.26 -0.81 -13.60
N LEU A 3 12.41 -1.86 -14.40
CA LEU A 3 13.12 -1.79 -15.68
C LEU A 3 12.36 -0.94 -16.70
N LYS A 4 13.11 -0.32 -17.61
CA LYS A 4 12.55 0.51 -18.72
C LYS A 4 11.48 -0.23 -19.51
N LYS A 5 11.71 -1.52 -19.85
CA LYS A 5 10.75 -2.36 -20.57
C LYS A 5 9.38 -2.49 -19.90
N ASP A 6 9.33 -2.45 -18.56
CA ASP A 6 8.07 -2.52 -17.82
C ASP A 6 7.31 -1.21 -17.90
N ILE A 7 8.01 -0.06 -17.87
CA ILE A 7 7.36 1.23 -18.11
C ILE A 7 6.76 1.27 -19.52
N GLU A 8 7.50 0.83 -20.54
CA GLU A 8 7.01 0.77 -21.91
C GLU A 8 5.77 -0.15 -22.03
N ARG A 9 5.77 -1.30 -21.37
CA ARG A 9 4.62 -2.21 -21.29
C ARG A 9 3.41 -1.54 -20.63
N ARG A 10 3.60 -0.90 -19.46
CA ARG A 10 2.53 -0.18 -18.73
C ARG A 10 1.89 0.90 -19.58
N ILE A 11 2.70 1.68 -20.28
CA ILE A 11 2.22 2.73 -21.21
C ILE A 11 1.46 2.10 -22.37
N SER A 12 1.97 1.03 -22.99
CA SER A 12 1.28 0.32 -24.07
C SER A 12 -0.10 -0.18 -23.64
N GLU A 13 -0.22 -0.78 -22.45
CA GLU A 13 -1.51 -1.24 -21.92
C GLU A 13 -2.44 -0.06 -21.58
N LEU A 14 -1.89 1.04 -21.04
CA LEU A 14 -2.67 2.25 -20.77
C LEU A 14 -3.26 2.84 -22.05
N LEU A 15 -2.47 2.95 -23.10
CA LEU A 15 -2.92 3.44 -24.41
C LEU A 15 -4.07 2.61 -25.00
N LYS A 16 -4.04 1.27 -24.83
CA LYS A 16 -5.16 0.40 -25.25
C LYS A 16 -6.45 0.73 -24.49
N LYS A 17 -6.35 0.92 -23.16
CA LYS A 17 -7.49 1.27 -22.32
C LYS A 17 -8.03 2.68 -22.63
N MET A 18 -7.14 3.66 -22.81
CA MET A 18 -7.50 5.02 -23.24
C MET A 18 -8.32 5.00 -24.55
N LYS A 19 -7.88 4.22 -25.54
CA LYS A 19 -8.61 4.06 -26.81
C LYS A 19 -10.02 3.51 -26.61
N ALA A 20 -10.20 2.53 -25.72
CA ALA A 20 -11.50 1.94 -25.42
C ALA A 20 -12.47 2.95 -24.78
N GLU A 21 -11.95 3.88 -23.97
CA GLU A 21 -12.73 4.93 -23.31
C GLU A 21 -12.73 6.27 -24.06
N SER A 22 -12.15 6.31 -25.26
CA SER A 22 -12.08 7.52 -26.10
C SER A 22 -11.36 8.67 -25.40
N ILE A 23 -10.31 8.40 -24.60
CA ILE A 23 -9.44 9.39 -23.98
C ILE A 23 -8.27 9.64 -24.90
N ASP A 24 -8.02 10.91 -25.28
CA ASP A 24 -6.96 11.27 -26.21
C ASP A 24 -5.59 11.33 -25.54
N VAL A 25 -5.55 11.87 -24.32
CA VAL A 25 -4.32 12.05 -23.54
C VAL A 25 -4.61 11.89 -22.03
N ILE A 26 -3.69 11.29 -21.30
CA ILE A 26 -3.70 11.31 -19.83
C ILE A 26 -2.65 12.31 -19.34
N LEU A 27 -3.08 13.17 -18.44
CA LEU A 27 -2.24 14.03 -17.62
C LEU A 27 -2.23 13.49 -16.19
N SER A 28 -1.17 12.78 -15.82
CA SER A 28 -0.94 12.32 -14.47
C SER A 28 0.02 13.27 -13.75
N THR A 29 -0.35 13.73 -12.55
CA THR A 29 0.40 14.77 -11.85
C THR A 29 0.87 14.30 -10.49
N THR A 30 2.13 14.60 -10.14
CA THR A 30 2.55 14.55 -8.74
C THR A 30 2.81 15.96 -8.24
N PHE A 31 2.13 16.32 -7.18
CA PHE A 31 2.36 17.53 -6.43
C PHE A 31 2.42 17.16 -4.95
N GLU A 32 3.59 17.36 -4.32
CA GLU A 32 3.84 16.94 -2.92
C GLU A 32 3.48 15.48 -2.62
N ASN A 33 3.69 14.60 -3.62
CA ASN A 33 3.37 13.17 -3.55
C ASN A 33 1.86 12.84 -3.44
N SER A 34 0.99 13.67 -3.99
CA SER A 34 -0.46 13.48 -4.01
C SER A 34 -0.91 12.19 -4.74
N SER A 35 -0.16 11.75 -5.75
CA SER A 35 -0.40 10.51 -6.49
C SER A 35 0.89 9.72 -6.72
N ARG A 36 0.79 8.39 -6.76
CA ARG A 36 1.88 7.47 -7.13
C ARG A 36 1.88 7.10 -8.62
N ASN A 37 0.82 7.45 -9.33
CA ASN A 37 0.68 7.11 -10.75
C ASN A 37 1.74 7.73 -11.64
N PRO A 38 2.21 8.97 -11.42
CA PRO A 38 3.37 9.51 -12.15
C PRO A 38 4.62 8.64 -11.98
N LYS A 39 4.90 8.14 -10.76
CA LYS A 39 6.00 7.20 -10.53
C LYS A 39 5.77 5.87 -11.26
N TYR A 40 4.56 5.32 -11.21
CA TYR A 40 4.21 4.09 -11.91
C TYR A 40 4.44 4.18 -13.42
N LEU A 41 4.12 5.33 -14.02
CA LEU A 41 4.22 5.56 -15.46
C LEU A 41 5.62 6.02 -15.92
N SER A 42 6.47 6.52 -15.03
CA SER A 42 7.74 7.15 -15.40
C SER A 42 8.96 6.72 -14.60
N ASN A 43 8.81 5.95 -13.54
CA ASN A 43 9.84 5.69 -12.51
C ASN A 43 10.28 6.92 -11.69
N PHE A 44 9.86 8.13 -12.05
CA PHE A 44 10.28 9.34 -11.38
C PHE A 44 9.78 9.38 -9.92
N SER A 45 10.69 9.63 -8.99
CA SER A 45 10.42 9.64 -7.54
C SER A 45 10.38 11.02 -6.90
N GLY A 46 10.52 12.09 -7.69
CA GLY A 46 10.47 13.46 -7.18
C GLY A 46 9.04 13.94 -6.88
N SER A 47 8.93 15.09 -6.21
CA SER A 47 7.66 15.60 -5.69
C SER A 47 6.88 16.51 -6.65
N PHE A 48 7.42 16.82 -7.83
CA PHE A 48 6.74 17.66 -8.81
C PHE A 48 7.00 17.22 -10.24
N ALA A 49 5.97 16.76 -10.94
CA ALA A 49 6.00 16.50 -12.38
C ALA A 49 4.58 16.43 -12.96
N TYR A 50 4.50 16.72 -14.25
CA TYR A 50 3.40 16.38 -15.14
C TYR A 50 3.84 15.25 -16.05
N VAL A 51 3.19 14.11 -16.01
CA VAL A 51 3.41 12.98 -16.92
C VAL A 51 2.29 13.00 -17.96
N VAL A 52 2.66 13.14 -19.23
CA VAL A 52 1.72 13.21 -20.35
C VAL A 52 1.86 11.94 -21.17
N ILE A 53 0.77 11.20 -21.31
CA ILE A 53 0.71 9.95 -22.08
C ILE A 53 -0.38 10.07 -23.15
N ALA A 54 0.04 10.12 -24.39
CA ALA A 54 -0.80 10.06 -25.58
C ALA A 54 -0.18 9.12 -26.63
N PRO A 55 -0.93 8.67 -27.65
CA PRO A 55 -0.39 7.77 -28.70
C PRO A 55 0.84 8.33 -29.42
N ASP A 56 0.89 9.63 -29.61
CA ASP A 56 1.93 10.37 -30.33
C ASP A 56 2.91 11.12 -29.40
N LYS A 57 2.67 11.14 -28.09
CA LYS A 57 3.48 11.89 -27.13
C LYS A 57 3.56 11.19 -25.77
N GLN A 58 4.77 10.96 -25.30
CA GLN A 58 5.04 10.36 -23.98
C GLN A 58 6.18 11.13 -23.33
N CYS A 59 5.87 12.01 -22.38
CA CYS A 59 6.88 12.87 -21.79
C CYS A 59 6.62 13.13 -20.31
N ILE A 60 7.66 13.61 -19.63
CA ILE A 60 7.60 14.09 -18.27
C ILE A 60 8.08 15.52 -18.20
N CYS A 61 7.23 16.43 -17.71
CA CYS A 61 7.50 17.84 -17.58
C CYS A 61 7.75 18.22 -16.11
N SER A 62 8.91 18.80 -15.83
CA SER A 62 9.29 19.20 -14.47
C SER A 62 10.28 20.35 -14.47
N ASP A 63 10.45 20.99 -13.29
CA ASP A 63 11.35 22.12 -13.12
C ASP A 63 12.82 21.71 -12.87
N SER A 64 13.69 22.70 -12.82
CA SER A 64 15.15 22.51 -12.75
C SER A 64 15.66 21.72 -11.55
N ARG A 65 14.87 21.59 -10.49
CA ARG A 65 15.23 20.80 -9.30
C ARG A 65 15.33 19.30 -9.64
N TYR A 66 14.65 18.85 -10.72
CA TYR A 66 14.46 17.44 -11.06
C TYR A 66 15.02 17.02 -12.42
N TRP A 67 15.56 17.93 -13.23
CA TRP A 67 15.97 17.58 -14.59
C TRP A 67 17.02 16.46 -14.65
N GLU A 68 18.03 16.50 -13.78
CA GLU A 68 19.06 15.45 -13.75
C GLU A 68 18.49 14.13 -13.18
N GLN A 69 17.65 14.21 -12.14
CA GLN A 69 16.99 13.05 -11.57
C GLN A 69 16.07 12.35 -12.60
N ILE A 70 15.33 13.10 -13.39
CA ILE A 70 14.46 12.54 -14.44
C ILE A 70 15.29 11.83 -15.51
N LYS A 71 16.39 12.41 -15.97
CA LYS A 71 17.28 11.77 -16.96
C LYS A 71 17.84 10.43 -16.47
N ASP A 72 18.10 10.33 -15.17
CA ASP A 72 18.62 9.11 -14.54
C ASP A 72 17.52 8.05 -14.32
N GLN A 73 16.34 8.47 -13.89
CA GLN A 73 15.27 7.56 -13.46
C GLN A 73 14.25 7.20 -14.53
N SER A 74 13.92 8.15 -15.42
CA SER A 74 12.78 8.02 -16.33
C SER A 74 13.20 7.69 -17.76
N PRO A 75 12.52 6.73 -18.41
CA PRO A 75 12.71 6.51 -19.86
C PRO A 75 11.96 7.53 -20.74
N LEU A 76 11.11 8.39 -20.14
CA LEU A 76 10.30 9.36 -20.87
C LEU A 76 11.12 10.59 -21.28
N GLU A 77 10.72 11.24 -22.37
CA GLU A 77 11.30 12.50 -22.79
C GLU A 77 11.10 13.59 -21.75
N LEU A 78 12.20 14.27 -21.35
CA LEU A 78 12.14 15.39 -20.43
C LEU A 78 11.74 16.68 -21.14
N VAL A 79 10.59 17.24 -20.76
CA VAL A 79 10.19 18.60 -21.11
C VAL A 79 10.52 19.54 -19.95
N LYS A 80 11.33 20.55 -20.20
CA LYS A 80 11.77 21.47 -19.15
C LYS A 80 10.69 22.50 -18.84
N TYR A 81 10.30 22.55 -17.58
CA TYR A 81 9.40 23.56 -17.02
C TYR A 81 10.23 24.62 -16.28
N ASP A 82 10.01 25.88 -16.59
CA ASP A 82 10.64 26.99 -15.89
C ASP A 82 9.71 28.22 -15.86
N ARG A 83 10.20 29.33 -15.25
CA ARG A 83 9.39 30.53 -15.10
C ARG A 83 9.01 31.19 -16.45
N SER A 84 9.80 30.96 -17.51
CA SER A 84 9.56 31.57 -18.82
C SER A 84 8.40 30.90 -19.56
N ASN A 85 8.14 29.61 -19.31
CA ASN A 85 7.12 28.82 -19.98
C ASN A 85 5.96 28.34 -19.08
N ALA A 86 6.01 28.66 -17.78
CA ALA A 86 5.04 28.19 -16.79
C ALA A 86 3.57 28.51 -17.12
N SER A 87 3.33 29.62 -17.83
CA SER A 87 1.98 30.06 -18.20
C SER A 87 1.40 29.36 -19.43
N HIS A 88 2.23 28.68 -20.26
CA HIS A 88 1.76 28.12 -21.52
C HIS A 88 2.19 26.65 -21.77
N ILE A 89 3.19 26.15 -21.05
CA ILE A 89 3.74 24.81 -21.30
C ILE A 89 2.68 23.69 -21.27
N LEU A 90 1.74 23.72 -20.33
CA LEU A 90 0.66 22.72 -20.26
C LEU A 90 -0.30 22.87 -21.45
N LYS A 91 -0.59 24.10 -21.86
CA LYS A 91 -1.40 24.37 -23.04
C LYS A 91 -0.75 23.79 -24.29
N ASP A 92 0.57 23.96 -24.45
CA ASP A 92 1.33 23.46 -25.60
C ASP A 92 1.41 21.93 -25.58
N LEU A 93 1.60 21.32 -24.40
CA LEU A 93 1.65 19.87 -24.24
C LEU A 93 0.32 19.20 -24.55
N LEU A 94 -0.79 19.85 -24.24
CA LEU A 94 -2.15 19.32 -24.37
C LEU A 94 -2.89 19.85 -25.62
N ASN A 95 -2.24 20.68 -26.42
CA ASN A 95 -2.82 21.23 -27.64
C ASN A 95 -3.19 20.12 -28.65
N GLY A 96 -4.39 20.19 -29.19
CA GLY A 96 -4.90 19.22 -30.19
C GLY A 96 -5.66 18.04 -29.59
N TYR A 97 -5.54 17.76 -28.31
CA TYR A 97 -6.31 16.72 -27.64
C TYR A 97 -7.64 17.29 -27.13
N LYS A 98 -8.75 16.59 -27.36
CA LYS A 98 -10.09 17.01 -26.90
C LYS A 98 -10.44 16.46 -25.55
N ARG A 99 -10.20 15.17 -25.31
CA ARG A 99 -10.55 14.47 -24.09
C ARG A 99 -9.29 14.20 -23.27
N ILE A 100 -9.15 14.95 -22.18
CA ILE A 100 -8.00 14.89 -21.26
C ILE A 100 -8.39 14.07 -20.04
N GLY A 101 -7.79 12.89 -19.89
CA GLY A 101 -7.89 12.09 -18.68
C GLY A 101 -7.05 12.68 -17.55
N PHE A 102 -7.61 12.72 -16.34
CA PHE A 102 -6.91 13.17 -15.14
C PHE A 102 -7.32 12.36 -13.90
N GLU A 103 -6.53 12.46 -12.84
CA GLU A 103 -6.77 11.72 -11.58
C GLU A 103 -7.65 12.56 -10.65
N ALA A 104 -8.96 12.31 -10.66
CA ALA A 104 -9.94 13.09 -9.91
C ALA A 104 -9.87 12.84 -8.39
N LYS A 105 -9.50 11.62 -7.96
CA LYS A 105 -9.40 11.26 -6.53
C LYS A 105 -8.28 11.98 -5.79
N THR A 106 -7.22 12.36 -6.50
CA THR A 106 -6.04 13.02 -5.92
C THR A 106 -5.91 14.49 -6.28
N THR A 107 -6.69 14.97 -7.25
CA THR A 107 -6.69 16.36 -7.69
C THR A 107 -7.67 17.17 -6.86
N THR A 108 -7.19 18.17 -6.14
CA THR A 108 -8.07 19.10 -5.39
C THR A 108 -8.87 19.98 -6.35
N ILE A 109 -10.00 20.52 -5.91
CA ILE A 109 -10.81 21.45 -6.70
C ILE A 109 -9.99 22.66 -7.15
N SER A 110 -9.14 23.20 -6.26
CA SER A 110 -8.25 24.32 -6.60
C SER A 110 -7.27 23.94 -7.72
N ALA A 111 -6.56 22.81 -7.57
CA ALA A 111 -5.61 22.34 -8.59
C ALA A 111 -6.29 22.05 -9.94
N PHE A 112 -7.53 21.54 -9.91
CA PHE A 112 -8.30 21.34 -11.12
C PHE A 112 -8.70 22.64 -11.81
N ASN A 113 -9.14 23.66 -11.04
CA ASN A 113 -9.46 24.96 -11.60
C ASN A 113 -8.22 25.65 -12.19
N ASP A 114 -7.08 25.60 -11.48
CA ASP A 114 -5.80 26.12 -11.97
C ASP A 114 -5.35 25.41 -13.26
N LEU A 115 -5.56 24.08 -13.34
CA LEU A 115 -5.27 23.30 -14.55
C LEU A 115 -6.12 23.78 -15.72
N LYS A 116 -7.43 23.93 -15.51
CA LYS A 116 -8.38 24.41 -16.53
C LYS A 116 -8.01 25.81 -17.04
N GLU A 117 -7.61 26.70 -16.16
CA GLU A 117 -7.16 28.05 -16.54
C GLU A 117 -5.88 28.00 -17.39
N LYS A 118 -4.88 27.22 -16.95
CA LYS A 118 -3.60 27.08 -17.67
C LYS A 118 -3.73 26.44 -19.05
N VAL A 119 -4.65 25.51 -19.20
CA VAL A 119 -4.84 24.77 -20.47
C VAL A 119 -5.79 25.54 -21.43
N GLY A 120 -6.71 26.32 -20.91
CA GLY A 120 -7.77 26.98 -21.68
C GLY A 120 -8.99 26.07 -21.83
N ALA A 121 -9.87 26.05 -20.80
CA ALA A 121 -10.93 25.08 -20.59
C ALA A 121 -11.95 24.93 -21.73
N ASP A 122 -12.17 25.95 -22.54
CA ASP A 122 -13.27 25.98 -23.53
C ASP A 122 -13.10 24.99 -24.69
N ASN A 123 -11.90 24.43 -24.87
CA ASN A 123 -11.61 23.51 -25.96
C ASN A 123 -11.39 22.06 -25.52
N HIS A 124 -11.50 21.74 -24.25
CA HIS A 124 -11.17 20.45 -23.68
C HIS A 124 -12.29 19.88 -22.80
N GLU A 125 -12.51 18.58 -22.90
CA GLU A 125 -13.32 17.79 -21.97
C GLU A 125 -12.37 17.08 -21.00
N PHE A 126 -12.53 17.33 -19.68
CA PHE A 126 -11.76 16.65 -18.65
C PHE A 126 -12.51 15.42 -18.16
N VAL A 127 -11.85 14.25 -18.22
CA VAL A 127 -12.44 12.94 -17.89
C VAL A 127 -11.70 12.35 -16.69
N ALA A 128 -12.42 11.99 -15.63
CA ALA A 128 -11.85 11.26 -14.51
C ALA A 128 -11.40 9.86 -14.97
N CYS A 129 -10.12 9.53 -14.77
CA CYS A 129 -9.53 8.29 -15.29
C CYS A 129 -8.72 7.49 -14.24
N ASP A 130 -8.95 7.74 -12.96
CA ASP A 130 -8.23 7.08 -11.85
C ASP A 130 -8.19 5.56 -12.03
N GLU A 131 -9.33 4.96 -12.40
CA GLU A 131 -9.46 3.50 -12.51
C GLU A 131 -8.61 2.90 -13.63
N LEU A 132 -8.29 3.65 -14.68
CA LEU A 132 -7.47 3.13 -15.79
C LEU A 132 -6.06 2.75 -15.33
N ILE A 133 -5.44 3.62 -14.53
CA ILE A 133 -4.08 3.39 -14.02
C ILE A 133 -4.13 2.44 -12.80
N ASN A 134 -5.09 2.63 -11.89
CA ASN A 134 -5.22 1.80 -10.70
C ASN A 134 -5.40 0.32 -11.05
N ARG A 135 -6.22 0.00 -12.07
CA ARG A 135 -6.37 -1.38 -12.56
C ARG A 135 -5.10 -1.98 -13.15
N LEU A 136 -4.20 -1.16 -13.73
CA LEU A 136 -2.91 -1.65 -14.19
C LEU A 136 -1.97 -1.97 -13.02
N ARG A 137 -2.07 -1.20 -11.93
CA ARG A 137 -1.28 -1.38 -10.72
C ARG A 137 -1.66 -2.64 -9.94
N MET A 138 -2.89 -3.16 -10.10
CA MET A 138 -3.31 -4.38 -9.40
C MET A 138 -2.39 -5.56 -9.68
N SER A 139 -1.98 -5.79 -10.95
CA SER A 139 -1.10 -6.89 -11.35
C SER A 139 0.35 -6.40 -11.39
N LYS A 140 1.15 -6.86 -10.45
CA LYS A 140 2.57 -6.51 -10.31
C LYS A 140 3.42 -7.26 -11.33
N SER A 141 4.42 -6.59 -11.88
CA SER A 141 5.49 -7.25 -12.65
C SER A 141 6.46 -7.98 -11.72
N THR A 142 7.29 -8.85 -12.28
CA THR A 142 8.33 -9.54 -11.50
C THR A 142 9.25 -8.54 -10.77
N ASP A 143 9.65 -7.45 -11.44
CA ASP A 143 10.50 -6.43 -10.83
C ASP A 143 9.80 -5.74 -9.64
N GLU A 144 8.48 -5.51 -9.73
CA GLU A 144 7.69 -4.94 -8.62
C GLU A 144 7.62 -5.91 -7.44
N ILE A 145 7.41 -7.21 -7.70
CA ILE A 145 7.41 -8.25 -6.66
C ILE A 145 8.75 -8.32 -5.95
N GLU A 146 9.87 -8.25 -6.66
CA GLU A 146 11.20 -8.25 -6.02
C GLU A 146 11.42 -7.02 -5.11
N LEU A 147 10.86 -5.86 -5.46
CA LEU A 147 10.93 -4.66 -4.61
C LEU A 147 10.04 -4.79 -3.36
N ILE A 148 8.85 -5.39 -3.50
CA ILE A 148 7.95 -5.69 -2.37
C ILE A 148 8.64 -6.71 -1.44
N LYS A 149 9.15 -7.83 -1.97
CA LYS A 149 9.90 -8.83 -1.18
C LYS A 149 11.07 -8.21 -0.41
N LYS A 150 11.76 -7.24 -1.01
CA LYS A 150 12.84 -6.54 -0.29
C LYS A 150 12.32 -5.62 0.82
N ALA A 151 11.17 -5.00 0.63
CA ALA A 151 10.51 -4.24 1.70
C ALA A 151 10.09 -5.16 2.85
N GLU A 152 9.52 -6.34 2.53
CA GLU A 152 9.18 -7.38 3.51
C GLU A 152 10.39 -7.87 4.30
N GLU A 153 11.47 -8.22 3.61
CA GLU A 153 12.72 -8.66 4.25
C GLU A 153 13.22 -7.64 5.28
N ILE A 154 13.24 -6.35 4.91
CA ILE A 154 13.64 -5.26 5.80
C ILE A 154 12.72 -5.16 7.03
N ALA A 155 11.40 -5.25 6.82
CA ALA A 155 10.42 -5.18 7.90
C ALA A 155 10.55 -6.37 8.85
N ILE A 156 10.63 -7.60 8.32
CA ILE A 156 10.78 -8.85 9.07
C ILE A 156 12.05 -8.83 9.93
N GLU A 157 13.19 -8.52 9.33
CA GLU A 157 14.46 -8.45 10.06
C GLU A 157 14.42 -7.39 11.18
N SER A 158 13.73 -6.27 10.95
CA SER A 158 13.57 -5.22 11.96
C SER A 158 12.66 -5.65 13.11
N PHE A 159 11.60 -6.40 12.80
CA PHE A 159 10.72 -6.99 13.80
C PHE A 159 11.45 -8.02 14.68
N VAL A 160 12.28 -8.87 14.09
CA VAL A 160 13.09 -9.84 14.87
C VAL A 160 14.03 -9.12 15.85
N GLU A 161 14.64 -7.99 15.44
CA GLU A 161 15.44 -7.18 16.37
C GLU A 161 14.56 -6.55 17.47
N LEU A 162 13.37 -6.06 17.11
CA LEU A 162 12.42 -5.47 18.07
C LEU A 162 12.02 -6.45 19.18
N LEU A 163 11.78 -7.73 18.85
CA LEU A 163 11.38 -8.75 19.82
C LEU A 163 12.35 -8.87 21.01
N ASN A 164 13.64 -8.62 20.79
CA ASN A 164 14.66 -8.64 21.85
C ASN A 164 14.59 -7.41 22.76
N GLU A 165 13.95 -6.33 22.33
CA GLU A 165 13.84 -5.06 23.07
C GLU A 165 12.54 -4.91 23.83
N ILE A 166 11.49 -5.66 23.45
CA ILE A 166 10.19 -5.64 24.10
C ILE A 166 10.31 -6.22 25.50
N LYS A 167 10.01 -5.39 26.53
CA LYS A 167 10.00 -5.79 27.94
C LYS A 167 9.15 -4.84 28.77
N PRO A 168 8.66 -5.31 29.95
CA PRO A 168 7.91 -4.46 30.88
C PRO A 168 8.66 -3.17 31.21
N GLY A 169 7.94 -2.06 31.26
CA GLY A 169 8.46 -0.73 31.58
C GLY A 169 8.90 0.12 30.39
N LYS A 170 9.16 -0.48 29.21
CA LYS A 170 9.31 0.26 27.96
C LYS A 170 7.97 0.85 27.54
N THR A 171 7.96 1.98 26.82
CA THR A 171 6.73 2.58 26.31
C THR A 171 6.44 2.10 24.88
N GLU A 172 5.18 2.10 24.48
CA GLU A 172 4.74 1.82 23.13
C GLU A 172 5.50 2.69 22.11
N LYS A 173 5.63 3.99 22.43
CA LYS A 173 6.30 4.97 21.57
C LYS A 173 7.82 4.71 21.41
N GLU A 174 8.50 4.28 22.48
CA GLU A 174 9.91 3.88 22.39
C GLU A 174 10.09 2.69 21.46
N MET A 175 9.20 1.69 21.53
CA MET A 175 9.30 0.48 20.72
C MET A 175 8.95 0.72 19.25
N ALA A 176 7.92 1.52 18.98
CA ALA A 176 7.60 1.95 17.61
C ALA A 176 8.76 2.72 16.98
N ALA A 177 9.33 3.71 17.69
CA ALA A 177 10.47 4.47 17.21
C ALA A 177 11.72 3.61 16.97
N PHE A 178 11.95 2.59 17.82
CA PHE A 178 13.04 1.62 17.62
C PHE A 178 12.83 0.84 16.31
N LEU A 179 11.61 0.34 16.07
CA LEU A 179 11.27 -0.42 14.87
C LEU A 179 11.46 0.41 13.61
N GLU A 180 10.93 1.64 13.57
CA GLU A 180 11.07 2.55 12.43
C GLU A 180 12.53 2.90 12.15
N TYR A 181 13.31 3.22 13.19
CA TYR A 181 14.74 3.47 13.06
C TYR A 181 15.47 2.25 12.48
N THR A 182 15.12 1.05 12.93
CA THR A 182 15.78 -0.19 12.48
C THR A 182 15.45 -0.47 11.01
N MET A 183 14.20 -0.27 10.57
CA MET A 183 13.83 -0.39 9.15
C MET A 183 14.63 0.58 8.26
N VAL A 184 14.74 1.85 8.66
CA VAL A 184 15.52 2.84 7.90
C VAL A 184 17.02 2.50 7.90
N LYS A 185 17.55 2.05 9.03
CA LYS A 185 18.95 1.60 9.14
C LYS A 185 19.26 0.41 8.23
N LYS A 186 18.29 -0.46 7.99
CA LYS A 186 18.41 -1.63 7.08
C LYS A 186 18.16 -1.28 5.61
N GLY A 187 17.84 -0.04 5.28
CA GLY A 187 17.77 0.47 3.91
C GLY A 187 16.36 0.78 3.41
N ALA A 188 15.36 0.80 4.26
CA ALA A 188 14.05 1.34 3.88
C ALA A 188 14.15 2.84 3.57
N ASP A 189 13.38 3.31 2.60
CA ASP A 189 13.21 4.74 2.32
C ASP A 189 12.60 5.46 3.55
N LYS A 190 11.64 4.79 4.19
CA LYS A 190 10.89 5.19 5.39
C LYS A 190 9.93 4.06 5.78
N PRO A 191 9.18 4.16 6.89
CA PRO A 191 8.00 3.30 7.12
C PRO A 191 6.95 3.45 6.00
N SER A 192 6.21 2.38 5.70
CA SER A 192 5.11 2.38 4.72
C SER A 192 3.96 3.29 5.17
N PHE A 193 3.67 3.24 6.47
CA PHE A 193 2.65 4.01 7.20
C PHE A 193 3.13 4.27 8.64
N ASP A 194 2.34 5.01 9.40
CA ASP A 194 2.62 5.27 10.82
C ASP A 194 2.46 3.98 11.62
N THR A 195 3.53 3.49 12.21
CA THR A 195 3.57 2.22 12.96
C THR A 195 2.50 2.19 14.05
N ILE A 196 1.69 1.13 14.07
CA ILE A 196 0.75 0.84 15.17
C ILE A 196 1.47 -0.03 16.20
N PHE A 197 1.43 0.37 17.46
CA PHE A 197 2.00 -0.40 18.55
C PHE A 197 1.10 -0.26 19.79
N GLY A 198 0.18 -1.21 19.96
CA GLY A 198 -0.84 -1.15 21.01
C GLY A 198 -0.71 -2.26 22.02
N SER A 199 -0.40 -1.93 23.28
CA SER A 199 -0.26 -2.89 24.38
C SER A 199 -1.49 -2.93 25.28
N GLY A 200 -1.91 -4.15 25.68
CA GLY A 200 -3.09 -4.37 26.52
C GLY A 200 -4.35 -3.72 25.93
N PRO A 201 -5.09 -2.88 26.69
CA PRO A 201 -6.33 -2.24 26.20
C PRO A 201 -6.15 -1.40 24.93
N ASN A 202 -4.96 -0.82 24.69
CA ASN A 202 -4.67 -0.06 23.49
C ASN A 202 -4.68 -0.96 22.23
N GLY A 203 -4.30 -2.23 22.35
CA GLY A 203 -4.38 -3.20 21.26
C GLY A 203 -5.81 -3.47 20.77
N ALA A 204 -6.84 -3.11 21.55
CA ALA A 204 -8.24 -3.18 21.11
C ALA A 204 -8.68 -2.04 20.17
N LEU A 205 -7.78 -1.11 19.85
CA LEU A 205 -8.02 0.00 18.92
C LEU A 205 -7.29 -0.25 17.60
N PRO A 206 -7.98 -0.62 16.52
CA PRO A 206 -7.33 -1.06 15.26
C PRO A 206 -6.34 -0.06 14.65
N HIS A 207 -6.61 1.25 14.81
CA HIS A 207 -5.80 2.34 14.23
C HIS A 207 -5.20 3.25 15.29
N MET A 208 -4.75 2.68 16.40
CA MET A 208 -4.18 3.46 17.48
C MET A 208 -2.77 3.98 17.16
N PHE A 209 -2.46 5.18 17.65
CA PHE A 209 -1.08 5.68 17.64
C PHE A 209 -0.33 5.26 18.92
N PRO A 210 0.97 4.90 18.82
CA PRO A 210 1.79 4.54 19.98
C PRO A 210 1.81 5.66 21.04
N THR A 211 1.57 5.31 22.30
CA THR A 211 1.49 6.26 23.41
C THR A 211 2.69 6.14 24.37
N MET A 212 2.68 6.96 25.44
CA MET A 212 3.63 6.83 26.55
C MET A 212 3.22 5.75 27.57
N LYS A 213 2.17 4.95 27.27
CA LYS A 213 1.82 3.79 28.10
C LYS A 213 3.00 2.84 28.17
N LYS A 214 3.31 2.40 29.39
CA LYS A 214 4.33 1.39 29.64
C LYS A 214 3.74 -0.01 29.45
N ILE A 215 4.45 -0.84 28.71
CA ILE A 215 4.17 -2.26 28.54
C ILE A 215 4.21 -2.93 29.91
N GLN A 216 3.27 -3.83 30.15
CA GLN A 216 3.15 -4.59 31.40
C GLN A 216 3.26 -6.09 31.14
N GLU A 217 3.65 -6.83 32.16
CA GLU A 217 3.62 -8.29 32.16
C GLU A 217 2.18 -8.79 31.97
N GLY A 218 1.99 -9.85 31.20
CA GLY A 218 0.68 -10.45 30.93
C GLY A 218 -0.14 -9.74 29.84
N GLU A 219 0.42 -8.73 29.13
CA GLU A 219 -0.29 -8.05 28.03
C GLU A 219 0.00 -8.69 26.65
N PHE A 220 -0.99 -8.62 25.76
CA PHE A 220 -0.76 -8.69 24.32
C PHE A 220 -0.35 -7.33 23.79
N ILE A 221 0.47 -7.35 22.75
CA ILE A 221 0.84 -6.17 21.97
C ILE A 221 0.49 -6.46 20.51
N VAL A 222 -0.36 -5.65 19.91
CA VAL A 222 -0.58 -5.61 18.45
C VAL A 222 0.46 -4.67 17.86
N ILE A 223 1.27 -5.19 16.96
CA ILE A 223 2.33 -4.45 16.26
C ILE A 223 2.04 -4.57 14.77
N ASP A 224 1.69 -3.43 14.15
CA ASP A 224 1.39 -3.32 12.74
C ASP A 224 2.36 -2.32 12.11
N PHE A 225 3.12 -2.77 11.13
CA PHE A 225 4.29 -2.08 10.61
C PHE A 225 4.62 -2.53 9.19
N GLY A 226 5.29 -1.65 8.48
CA GLY A 226 5.80 -1.97 7.16
C GLY A 226 6.95 -1.07 6.75
N ALA A 227 7.84 -1.56 5.90
CA ALA A 227 8.93 -0.81 5.30
C ALA A 227 8.55 -0.35 3.89
N LYS A 228 9.02 0.82 3.49
CA LYS A 228 8.95 1.28 2.11
C LYS A 228 10.33 1.18 1.47
N TYR A 229 10.46 0.44 0.37
CA TYR A 229 11.72 0.27 -0.35
C TYR A 229 11.58 0.63 -1.82
N GLN A 230 12.35 1.61 -2.27
CA GLN A 230 12.27 2.18 -3.63
C GLN A 230 10.84 2.55 -4.06
N GLY A 231 10.03 2.94 -3.05
CA GLY A 231 8.65 3.37 -3.20
C GLY A 231 7.60 2.26 -3.10
N TYR A 232 7.96 0.98 -3.03
CA TYR A 232 7.05 -0.14 -2.78
C TYR A 232 6.93 -0.40 -1.29
N CYS A 233 5.72 -0.71 -0.85
CA CYS A 233 5.36 -0.92 0.54
C CYS A 233 5.39 -2.40 0.90
N SER A 234 5.63 -2.69 2.19
CA SER A 234 5.25 -3.92 2.89
C SER A 234 4.24 -3.61 3.98
N ASP A 235 3.52 -4.64 4.44
CA ASP A 235 2.51 -4.55 5.47
C ASP A 235 2.43 -5.82 6.30
N ILE A 236 2.66 -5.72 7.60
CA ILE A 236 2.74 -6.89 8.48
C ILE A 236 2.16 -6.55 9.84
N THR A 237 1.19 -7.34 10.30
CA THR A 237 0.78 -7.29 11.71
C THR A 237 1.14 -8.57 12.44
N ARG A 238 1.71 -8.43 13.64
CA ARG A 238 1.91 -9.51 14.60
C ARG A 238 1.38 -9.12 15.97
N THR A 239 0.77 -10.10 16.65
CA THR A 239 0.41 -9.96 18.05
C THR A 239 1.35 -10.81 18.89
N VAL A 240 2.03 -10.18 19.85
CA VAL A 240 3.00 -10.84 20.74
C VAL A 240 2.55 -10.74 22.21
N ALA A 241 2.90 -11.73 23.02
CA ALA A 241 2.64 -11.72 24.45
C ALA A 241 3.88 -11.27 25.23
N VAL A 242 3.69 -10.52 26.29
CA VAL A 242 4.73 -10.22 27.28
C VAL A 242 4.45 -11.07 28.52
N GLY A 243 5.24 -12.14 28.71
CA GLY A 243 4.97 -13.16 29.72
C GLY A 243 3.85 -14.13 29.32
N GLU A 244 3.20 -14.77 30.31
CA GLU A 244 2.21 -15.83 30.06
C GLU A 244 0.82 -15.25 29.75
N PRO A 245 0.24 -15.49 28.55
CA PRO A 245 -1.09 -15.02 28.22
C PRO A 245 -2.18 -15.83 28.95
N THR A 246 -3.33 -15.21 29.22
CA THR A 246 -4.50 -15.86 29.81
C THR A 246 -5.15 -16.85 28.82
N ASP A 247 -6.01 -17.74 29.31
CA ASP A 247 -6.74 -18.68 28.44
C ASP A 247 -7.67 -17.96 27.45
N GLU A 248 -8.29 -16.83 27.85
CA GLU A 248 -9.08 -15.99 26.94
C GLU A 248 -8.19 -15.45 25.81
N MET A 249 -7.01 -14.92 26.13
CA MET A 249 -6.05 -14.42 25.15
C MET A 249 -5.60 -15.50 24.17
N LYS A 250 -5.26 -16.70 24.66
CA LYS A 250 -4.90 -17.85 23.84
C LYS A 250 -6.03 -18.24 22.90
N THR A 251 -7.26 -18.31 23.38
CA THR A 251 -8.44 -18.66 22.60
C THR A 251 -8.68 -17.67 21.45
N VAL A 252 -8.60 -16.37 21.74
CA VAL A 252 -8.78 -15.31 20.73
C VAL A 252 -7.65 -15.36 19.72
N TYR A 253 -6.40 -15.53 20.15
CA TYR A 253 -5.24 -15.62 19.28
C TYR A 253 -5.35 -16.80 18.28
N GLU A 254 -5.66 -18.00 18.78
CA GLU A 254 -5.80 -19.18 17.93
C GLU A 254 -7.00 -19.07 16.98
N THR A 255 -8.06 -18.34 17.37
CA THR A 255 -9.20 -18.06 16.48
C THR A 255 -8.78 -17.15 15.31
N VAL A 256 -8.09 -16.05 15.58
CA VAL A 256 -7.59 -15.13 14.55
C VAL A 256 -6.58 -15.84 13.65
N LYS A 257 -5.63 -16.56 14.23
CA LYS A 257 -4.63 -17.32 13.48
C LYS A 257 -5.26 -18.36 12.54
N ARG A 258 -6.29 -19.10 13.03
CA ARG A 258 -7.03 -20.05 12.17
C ARG A 258 -7.73 -19.31 11.04
N ALA A 259 -8.38 -18.19 11.32
CA ALA A 259 -9.07 -17.39 10.31
C ALA A 259 -8.11 -16.89 9.22
N GLN A 260 -6.93 -16.41 9.61
CA GLN A 260 -5.86 -15.98 8.71
C GLN A 260 -5.36 -17.13 7.85
N ILE A 261 -4.90 -18.24 8.42
CA ILE A 261 -4.36 -19.40 7.70
C ILE A 261 -5.37 -20.00 6.72
N GLU A 262 -6.65 -20.16 7.13
CA GLU A 262 -7.66 -20.75 6.24
C GLU A 262 -8.02 -19.81 5.09
N SER A 263 -7.98 -18.49 5.29
CA SER A 263 -8.19 -17.50 4.22
C SER A 263 -7.03 -17.47 3.24
N GLU A 264 -5.78 -17.53 3.73
CA GLU A 264 -4.59 -17.62 2.88
C GLU A 264 -4.61 -18.85 1.97
N LYS A 265 -4.93 -20.00 2.53
CA LYS A 265 -4.94 -21.28 1.76
C LYS A 265 -5.82 -21.24 0.52
N ILE A 266 -6.91 -20.47 0.54
CA ILE A 266 -7.85 -20.39 -0.59
C ILE A 266 -7.61 -19.21 -1.50
N ALA A 267 -6.83 -18.21 -1.06
CA ALA A 267 -6.61 -16.97 -1.83
C ALA A 267 -6.01 -17.30 -3.21
N SER A 268 -6.75 -16.95 -4.27
CA SER A 268 -6.41 -17.27 -5.65
C SER A 268 -7.12 -16.37 -6.64
N SER A 269 -6.73 -16.40 -7.90
CA SER A 269 -7.38 -15.63 -8.96
C SER A 269 -8.75 -16.18 -9.38
N SER A 270 -9.15 -17.33 -8.87
CA SER A 270 -10.48 -17.90 -9.12
C SER A 270 -11.55 -17.37 -8.17
N LEU A 271 -11.15 -16.75 -7.03
CA LEU A 271 -12.03 -16.25 -5.99
C LEU A 271 -12.08 -14.71 -5.96
N SER A 272 -13.23 -14.19 -5.51
CA SER A 272 -13.43 -12.78 -5.22
C SER A 272 -12.91 -12.42 -3.81
N GLY A 273 -12.66 -11.11 -3.58
CA GLY A 273 -12.34 -10.64 -2.25
C GLY A 273 -13.42 -10.96 -1.22
N LYS A 274 -14.70 -10.97 -1.62
CA LYS A 274 -15.84 -11.34 -0.78
C LYS A 274 -15.83 -12.81 -0.36
N GLU A 275 -15.47 -13.72 -1.27
CA GLU A 275 -15.41 -15.15 -0.97
C GLU A 275 -14.30 -15.47 0.02
N ILE A 276 -13.14 -14.77 -0.10
CA ILE A 276 -12.02 -14.94 0.81
C ILE A 276 -12.33 -14.32 2.18
N ASP A 277 -12.87 -13.08 2.24
CA ASP A 277 -13.31 -12.42 3.49
C ASP A 277 -14.29 -13.29 4.27
N LYS A 278 -15.22 -13.95 3.55
CA LYS A 278 -16.24 -14.79 4.18
C LYS A 278 -15.64 -15.91 5.03
N VAL A 279 -14.53 -16.52 4.62
CA VAL A 279 -13.90 -17.62 5.38
C VAL A 279 -13.42 -17.14 6.75
N ALA A 280 -12.69 -16.02 6.81
CA ALA A 280 -12.24 -15.47 8.08
C ALA A 280 -13.43 -15.04 8.96
N ARG A 281 -14.39 -14.39 8.36
CA ARG A 281 -15.57 -13.86 9.04
C ARG A 281 -16.45 -14.96 9.63
N ASP A 282 -16.65 -16.06 8.90
CA ASP A 282 -17.40 -17.22 9.39
C ASP A 282 -16.68 -17.86 10.59
N ILE A 283 -15.38 -18.11 10.51
CA ILE A 283 -14.57 -18.68 11.60
C ILE A 283 -14.66 -17.84 12.89
N ILE A 284 -14.51 -16.51 12.74
CA ILE A 284 -14.56 -15.57 13.87
C ILE A 284 -15.98 -15.50 14.46
N THR A 285 -17.00 -15.54 13.60
CA THR A 285 -18.42 -15.52 14.03
C THR A 285 -18.82 -16.81 14.76
N GLU A 286 -18.43 -17.97 14.24
CA GLU A 286 -18.68 -19.27 14.86
C GLU A 286 -18.01 -19.39 16.24
N ALA A 287 -16.86 -18.72 16.43
CA ALA A 287 -16.19 -18.64 17.74
C ALA A 287 -16.86 -17.64 18.71
N GLY A 288 -17.91 -16.92 18.30
CA GLY A 288 -18.64 -15.96 19.11
C GLY A 288 -18.07 -14.54 19.13
N TYR A 289 -17.14 -14.21 18.22
CA TYR A 289 -16.46 -12.91 18.15
C TYR A 289 -16.83 -12.07 16.93
N GLY A 290 -17.88 -12.41 16.18
CA GLY A 290 -18.26 -11.74 14.93
C GLY A 290 -18.42 -10.22 15.05
N ASP A 291 -18.99 -9.73 16.16
CA ASP A 291 -19.17 -8.29 16.41
C ASP A 291 -17.87 -7.53 16.69
N TYR A 292 -16.76 -8.25 16.90
CA TYR A 292 -15.45 -7.69 17.21
C TYR A 292 -14.49 -7.71 16.01
N PHE A 293 -14.95 -8.10 14.81
CA PHE A 293 -14.22 -8.01 13.55
C PHE A 293 -14.90 -7.00 12.62
N GLY A 294 -14.55 -5.74 12.79
CA GLY A 294 -15.28 -4.60 12.22
C GLY A 294 -14.75 -4.04 10.88
N HIS A 295 -13.71 -4.64 10.27
CA HIS A 295 -13.13 -4.18 9.00
C HIS A 295 -13.14 -5.27 7.91
N GLY A 296 -12.68 -4.95 6.70
CA GLY A 296 -12.45 -5.93 5.65
C GLY A 296 -11.28 -6.86 5.99
N LEU A 297 -11.22 -8.03 5.34
CA LEU A 297 -10.14 -8.97 5.58
C LEU A 297 -8.78 -8.46 5.10
N GLY A 298 -8.75 -7.53 4.13
CA GLY A 298 -7.51 -7.00 3.61
C GLY A 298 -7.67 -6.08 2.40
N HIS A 299 -6.57 -5.65 1.86
CA HIS A 299 -6.47 -4.71 0.74
C HIS A 299 -5.30 -5.04 -0.17
N GLY A 300 -5.27 -4.41 -1.34
CA GLY A 300 -4.12 -4.46 -2.24
C GLY A 300 -2.94 -3.66 -1.70
N LEU A 301 -1.75 -4.07 -2.04
CA LEU A 301 -0.48 -3.47 -1.63
C LEU A 301 0.41 -3.24 -2.85
N GLY A 302 1.21 -2.18 -2.83
CA GLY A 302 2.19 -1.88 -3.90
C GLY A 302 2.89 -0.54 -3.69
N LEU A 303 2.69 0.41 -4.59
CA LEU A 303 3.22 1.78 -4.44
C LEU A 303 2.52 2.57 -3.32
N ASP A 304 1.26 2.26 -3.06
CA ASP A 304 0.54 2.69 -1.88
C ASP A 304 0.33 1.49 -0.96
N VAL A 305 0.28 1.72 0.35
CA VAL A 305 -0.03 0.67 1.31
C VAL A 305 -1.46 0.16 1.09
N HIS A 306 -2.41 1.06 0.85
CA HIS A 306 -3.77 0.71 0.50
C HIS A 306 -4.02 1.01 -0.99
N GLU A 307 -4.17 -0.04 -1.80
CA GLU A 307 -4.60 0.07 -3.19
C GLU A 307 -5.60 -1.05 -3.55
N GLN A 308 -6.05 -1.07 -4.78
CA GLN A 308 -6.89 -2.19 -5.26
C GLN A 308 -6.03 -3.43 -5.57
N PRO A 309 -6.62 -4.65 -5.47
CA PRO A 309 -8.02 -4.96 -5.13
C PRO A 309 -8.23 -5.07 -3.61
N GLY A 310 -9.44 -4.75 -3.12
CA GLY A 310 -9.79 -5.01 -1.73
C GLY A 310 -10.12 -6.49 -1.49
N VAL A 311 -9.88 -6.98 -0.28
CA VAL A 311 -10.34 -8.30 0.20
C VAL A 311 -11.37 -8.05 1.29
N SER A 312 -12.65 -7.95 0.91
CA SER A 312 -13.73 -7.57 1.82
C SER A 312 -15.09 -8.05 1.32
N ALA A 313 -16.07 -8.06 2.20
CA ALA A 313 -17.45 -8.42 1.87
C ALA A 313 -18.07 -7.57 0.73
N MET A 314 -17.47 -6.43 0.40
CA MET A 314 -17.95 -5.51 -0.66
C MET A 314 -17.33 -5.79 -2.02
N ASN A 315 -16.26 -6.58 -2.12
CA ASN A 315 -15.57 -6.84 -3.39
C ASN A 315 -16.04 -8.16 -4.01
N GLU A 316 -16.89 -8.06 -5.02
CA GLU A 316 -17.39 -9.20 -5.80
C GLU A 316 -16.49 -9.56 -7.00
N ASP A 317 -15.51 -8.71 -7.32
CA ASP A 317 -14.59 -8.99 -8.41
C ASP A 317 -13.53 -10.02 -7.97
N LYS A 318 -13.15 -10.90 -8.90
CA LYS A 318 -12.07 -11.86 -8.71
C LYS A 318 -10.73 -11.13 -8.55
N LEU A 319 -9.86 -11.67 -7.71
CA LEU A 319 -8.52 -11.13 -7.57
C LEU A 319 -7.73 -11.37 -8.86
N PRO A 320 -7.08 -10.35 -9.45
CA PRO A 320 -6.28 -10.58 -10.64
C PRO A 320 -5.00 -11.35 -10.31
N GLN A 321 -4.58 -12.23 -11.22
CA GLN A 321 -3.24 -12.80 -11.15
C GLN A 321 -2.19 -11.67 -11.15
N GLY A 322 -1.18 -11.80 -10.32
CA GLY A 322 -0.17 -10.76 -10.13
C GLY A 322 -0.52 -9.76 -9.01
N ALA A 323 -1.70 -9.86 -8.37
CA ALA A 323 -2.01 -9.01 -7.23
C ALA A 323 -1.18 -9.39 -5.99
N VAL A 324 -0.84 -8.37 -5.19
CA VAL A 324 -0.41 -8.55 -3.80
C VAL A 324 -1.50 -7.97 -2.93
N VAL A 325 -1.96 -8.74 -1.96
CA VAL A 325 -3.04 -8.37 -1.04
C VAL A 325 -2.69 -8.77 0.38
N THR A 326 -3.18 -8.02 1.37
CA THR A 326 -3.08 -8.40 2.79
C THR A 326 -4.19 -9.39 3.16
N ILE A 327 -3.92 -10.26 4.13
CA ILE A 327 -4.90 -11.10 4.82
C ILE A 327 -4.73 -10.88 6.32
N GLU A 328 -5.60 -10.05 6.91
CA GLU A 328 -5.40 -9.42 8.23
C GLU A 328 -6.62 -9.53 9.17
N PRO A 329 -7.18 -10.73 9.41
CA PRO A 329 -8.30 -10.83 10.34
C PRO A 329 -7.90 -10.34 11.73
N GLY A 330 -8.86 -9.71 12.45
CA GLY A 330 -8.64 -9.21 13.80
C GLY A 330 -9.85 -9.36 14.70
N ILE A 331 -9.61 -9.52 15.99
CA ILE A 331 -10.62 -9.48 17.06
C ILE A 331 -10.18 -8.42 18.09
N TYR A 332 -11.04 -7.44 18.33
CA TYR A 332 -10.74 -6.30 19.18
C TYR A 332 -11.74 -6.25 20.34
N LEU A 333 -11.30 -6.61 21.55
CA LEU A 333 -12.16 -6.65 22.76
C LEU A 333 -12.03 -5.33 23.53
N PRO A 334 -13.01 -4.42 23.49
CA PRO A 334 -12.91 -3.08 24.06
C PRO A 334 -12.52 -3.11 25.54
N GLY A 335 -11.49 -2.32 25.90
CA GLY A 335 -10.99 -2.21 27.27
C GLY A 335 -10.18 -3.42 27.77
N LYS A 336 -10.00 -4.45 26.97
CA LYS A 336 -9.22 -5.63 27.30
C LYS A 336 -7.94 -5.72 26.46
N PHE A 337 -8.04 -6.18 25.22
CA PHE A 337 -6.92 -6.38 24.28
C PHE A 337 -7.46 -6.59 22.86
N GLY A 338 -6.56 -6.53 21.88
CA GLY A 338 -6.83 -6.93 20.50
C GLY A 338 -5.85 -7.99 20.03
N VAL A 339 -6.24 -8.68 18.96
CA VAL A 339 -5.39 -9.59 18.19
C VAL A 339 -5.61 -9.30 16.71
N ARG A 340 -4.54 -9.05 15.96
CA ARG A 340 -4.49 -9.04 14.48
C ARG A 340 -3.27 -9.83 14.06
N ILE A 341 -3.43 -10.65 13.03
CA ILE A 341 -2.35 -11.40 12.38
C ILE A 341 -2.52 -11.18 10.90
N GLU A 342 -1.48 -10.76 10.23
CA GLU A 342 -1.50 -10.31 8.85
C GLU A 342 -0.29 -10.80 8.08
N ASP A 343 -0.53 -11.26 6.87
CA ASP A 343 0.51 -11.55 5.90
C ASP A 343 0.15 -10.96 4.53
N ASP A 344 1.19 -10.57 3.78
CA ASP A 344 1.11 -10.17 2.38
C ASP A 344 1.15 -11.40 1.48
N ILE A 345 0.15 -11.50 0.59
CA ILE A 345 -0.08 -12.66 -0.27
C ILE A 345 0.04 -12.27 -1.73
N TYR A 346 0.95 -12.89 -2.47
CA TYR A 346 1.08 -12.74 -3.91
C TYR A 346 0.23 -13.78 -4.65
N ILE A 347 -0.75 -13.32 -5.43
CA ILE A 347 -1.66 -14.17 -6.22
C ILE A 347 -0.95 -14.62 -7.49
N THR A 348 -0.48 -15.87 -7.52
CA THR A 348 0.28 -16.44 -8.65
C THR A 348 -0.62 -17.03 -9.75
N GLY A 349 -1.94 -17.08 -9.53
CA GLY A 349 -2.96 -17.67 -10.38
C GLY A 349 -3.92 -18.47 -9.51
N GLU A 350 -4.07 -19.77 -9.78
CA GLU A 350 -4.89 -20.68 -8.95
C GLU A 350 -4.29 -20.93 -7.55
N THR A 351 -3.09 -20.44 -7.30
CA THR A 351 -2.37 -20.52 -6.03
C THR A 351 -1.86 -19.15 -5.63
N ASN A 352 -1.23 -19.09 -4.46
CA ASN A 352 -0.56 -17.90 -3.96
C ASN A 352 0.81 -18.22 -3.34
N GLU A 353 1.58 -17.18 -3.05
CA GLU A 353 2.83 -17.20 -2.30
C GLU A 353 2.71 -16.22 -1.14
N VAL A 354 2.96 -16.68 0.09
CA VAL A 354 3.06 -15.83 1.28
C VAL A 354 4.40 -15.10 1.23
N LEU A 355 4.37 -13.77 1.20
CA LEU A 355 5.58 -12.94 1.11
C LEU A 355 6.20 -12.63 2.48
N THR A 356 5.44 -12.81 3.56
CA THR A 356 5.83 -12.50 4.94
C THR A 356 5.94 -13.73 5.84
N PRO A 357 6.78 -14.73 5.53
CA PRO A 357 6.86 -16.01 6.23
C PRO A 357 7.49 -15.88 7.62
N VAL A 358 6.96 -14.98 8.47
CA VAL A 358 7.39 -14.85 9.86
C VAL A 358 6.65 -15.86 10.71
N SER A 359 7.42 -16.64 11.48
CA SER A 359 6.85 -17.64 12.39
C SER A 359 5.81 -17.02 13.35
N TYR A 360 4.64 -17.65 13.46
CA TYR A 360 3.61 -17.31 14.44
C TYR A 360 3.98 -17.74 15.88
N THR A 361 5.17 -18.33 16.09
CA THR A 361 5.59 -18.90 17.36
C THR A 361 6.06 -17.88 18.39
N HIS A 362 6.06 -16.58 18.06
CA HIS A 362 6.46 -15.52 19.01
C HIS A 362 5.31 -15.11 19.95
N LEU A 363 4.52 -16.10 20.44
CA LEU A 363 3.58 -15.88 21.54
C LEU A 363 4.26 -15.36 22.83
N ARG A 364 5.61 -15.38 22.89
CA ARG A 364 6.37 -14.87 24.03
C ARG A 364 7.56 -14.04 23.56
N ALA A 365 7.54 -12.74 23.91
CA ALA A 365 8.72 -11.92 23.86
C ALA A 365 9.62 -12.30 25.05
N HIS A 366 10.44 -13.30 24.99
CA HIS A 366 11.43 -13.83 25.94
C HIS A 366 11.27 -15.34 26.21
N GLU A 367 11.41 -16.18 25.19
CA GLU A 367 11.97 -17.51 25.38
C GLU A 367 13.36 -17.51 24.71
N THR A 368 14.38 -17.22 25.53
CA THR A 368 15.78 -17.52 25.19
C THR A 368 16.07 -18.98 25.50
#